data_2df0ac39888876911e74c25275f67b27
#
_entry.id   2df0ac39888876911e74c25275f67b27
#
_cell.length_a   1.000
_cell.length_b   1.000
_cell.length_c   1.000
_cell.angle_alpha   90.00
_cell.angle_beta   90.00
_cell.angle_gamma   90.00
#
_symmetry.space_group_name_H-M   'P 1'
#
loop_
_entity.id
_entity.type
_entity.pdbx_description
1 polymer ?
#
loop_
_entity_poly.entity_id
_entity_poly.type
_entity_poly.pdbx_seq_one_letter_code
_entity_poly.pdbx_strand_id
1 'polypeptide(L)'
;MKKWIIPAICAVCAFILIVLNVGIGPKGPYISCGDTYNQFLFIPAKSANFTIRFKSPFSGGLTLIDEKGRPLDSSKFFISVDGKPASASFKGNGTRSVNVSIRCSTDLRAGRKYIRVKGGGPLVTHIFFTHHMNPLLYWLSWLLSALSVVCLIWYVGVRRYIYPQFKTVNKMLNIPGYAPLVVKMSGARMVVISDKSQKDSFWNALIKGPVLYKTHPAFHAPITLFPRKKGILVKADFSKYRVLVNPIPRIGACEIIDINNNLKITVS
;
A
#
# COMPACT_ATOMS: atom_id res chain seq x y z
N MET A 1 12.66 -16.69 -8.49
CA MET A 1 12.28 -15.25 -8.50
C MET A 1 13.31 -14.43 -7.75
N LYS A 2 13.75 -13.34 -8.31
CA LYS A 2 14.72 -12.43 -7.66
C LYS A 2 14.10 -11.89 -6.36
N LYS A 3 14.80 -12.03 -5.24
CA LYS A 3 14.34 -11.72 -3.87
C LYS A 3 13.81 -10.30 -3.65
N TRP A 4 14.14 -9.38 -4.55
CA TRP A 4 13.84 -7.96 -4.47
C TRP A 4 12.67 -7.49 -5.33
N ILE A 5 12.09 -8.36 -6.18
CA ILE A 5 11.01 -7.94 -7.08
C ILE A 5 9.78 -7.49 -6.29
N ILE A 6 9.32 -8.28 -5.31
CA ILE A 6 8.13 -7.95 -4.54
C ILE A 6 8.33 -6.69 -3.69
N PRO A 7 9.42 -6.56 -2.89
CA PRO A 7 9.70 -5.31 -2.18
C PRO A 7 9.81 -4.09 -3.10
N ALA A 8 10.43 -4.25 -4.27
CA ALA A 8 10.55 -3.17 -5.24
C ALA A 8 9.17 -2.73 -5.78
N ILE A 9 8.31 -3.68 -6.14
CA ILE A 9 6.94 -3.37 -6.58
C ILE A 9 6.17 -2.65 -5.47
N CYS A 10 6.22 -3.15 -4.22
CA CYS A 10 5.56 -2.49 -3.10
C CYS A 10 6.08 -1.07 -2.85
N ALA A 11 7.40 -0.85 -2.96
CA ALA A 11 8.01 0.47 -2.79
C ALA A 11 7.57 1.44 -3.89
N VAL A 12 7.57 1.00 -5.16
CA VAL A 12 7.12 1.81 -6.30
C VAL A 12 5.63 2.14 -6.19
N CYS A 13 4.78 1.16 -5.85
CA CYS A 13 3.36 1.39 -5.65
C CYS A 13 3.11 2.38 -4.50
N ALA A 14 3.78 2.20 -3.35
CA ALA A 14 3.66 3.12 -2.22
C ALA A 14 4.10 4.54 -2.61
N PHE A 15 5.23 4.68 -3.29
CA PHE A 15 5.74 5.98 -3.75
C PHE A 15 4.76 6.66 -4.70
N ILE A 16 4.29 5.96 -5.75
CA ILE A 16 3.34 6.51 -6.72
C ILE A 16 2.05 6.95 -6.03
N LEU A 17 1.46 6.11 -5.17
CA LEU A 17 0.22 6.42 -4.48
C LEU A 17 0.37 7.59 -3.51
N ILE A 18 1.47 7.68 -2.78
CA ILE A 18 1.75 8.81 -1.89
C ILE A 18 1.95 10.09 -2.69
N VAL A 19 2.72 10.06 -3.77
CA VAL A 19 2.92 11.22 -4.65
C VAL A 19 1.60 11.69 -5.26
N LEU A 20 0.74 10.77 -5.71
CA LEU A 20 -0.58 11.10 -6.24
C LEU A 20 -1.48 11.74 -5.17
N ASN A 21 -1.48 11.22 -3.96
CA ASN A 21 -2.33 11.73 -2.88
C ASN A 21 -1.83 13.07 -2.29
N VAL A 22 -0.52 13.25 -2.16
CA VAL A 22 0.08 14.42 -1.51
C VAL A 22 0.57 15.45 -2.54
N GLY A 23 1.32 15.01 -3.55
CA GLY A 23 1.98 15.90 -4.51
C GLY A 23 1.06 16.42 -5.60
N ILE A 24 0.39 15.50 -6.32
CA ILE A 24 -0.53 15.86 -7.40
C ILE A 24 -1.89 16.26 -6.84
N GLY A 25 -2.30 15.63 -5.75
CA GLY A 25 -3.58 15.79 -5.08
C GLY A 25 -4.72 15.11 -5.85
N PRO A 26 -5.72 14.62 -5.15
CA PRO A 26 -6.87 14.01 -5.78
C PRO A 26 -7.69 15.05 -6.54
N LYS A 27 -8.24 14.64 -7.69
CA LYS A 27 -9.24 15.39 -8.44
C LYS A 27 -10.62 14.80 -8.16
N GLY A 28 -11.65 15.57 -8.23
CA GLY A 28 -12.97 15.02 -8.03
C GLY A 28 -14.10 16.02 -8.29
N PRO A 29 -15.30 15.52 -8.58
CA PRO A 29 -16.46 16.34 -8.94
C PRO A 29 -17.24 16.87 -7.73
N TYR A 30 -16.84 16.55 -6.52
CA TYR A 30 -17.61 16.86 -5.31
C TYR A 30 -17.13 18.12 -4.63
N ILE A 31 -18.05 18.88 -4.07
CA ILE A 31 -17.83 20.19 -3.48
C ILE A 31 -18.67 20.34 -2.20
N SER A 32 -18.12 20.99 -1.21
CA SER A 32 -18.84 21.44 -0.02
C SER A 32 -18.55 22.90 0.27
N CYS A 33 -19.48 23.61 0.89
CA CYS A 33 -19.36 25.01 1.24
C CYS A 33 -19.53 25.23 2.74
N GLY A 34 -18.75 26.16 3.31
CA GLY A 34 -18.79 26.54 4.73
C GLY A 34 -17.73 25.87 5.59
N ASP A 35 -17.67 26.27 6.86
CA ASP A 35 -16.66 25.83 7.82
C ASP A 35 -16.97 24.47 8.47
N THR A 36 -18.22 24.03 8.40
CA THR A 36 -18.67 22.75 8.97
C THR A 36 -18.35 21.61 8.05
N TYR A 37 -17.09 21.21 8.06
CA TYR A 37 -16.63 20.05 7.33
C TYR A 37 -16.67 18.83 8.23
N ASN A 38 -17.70 18.00 8.09
CA ASN A 38 -17.76 16.71 8.75
C ASN A 38 -17.24 15.62 7.82
N GLN A 39 -15.98 15.23 8.01
CA GLN A 39 -15.28 14.25 7.17
C GLN A 39 -15.91 12.86 7.22
N PHE A 40 -16.60 12.49 8.28
CA PHE A 40 -17.12 11.15 8.49
C PHE A 40 -18.55 10.93 7.97
N LEU A 41 -19.34 11.99 7.89
CA LEU A 41 -20.75 11.92 7.45
C LEU A 41 -20.98 12.68 6.14
N PHE A 42 -19.93 12.90 5.40
CA PHE A 42 -19.98 13.70 4.19
C PHE A 42 -20.75 13.00 3.07
N ILE A 43 -21.92 13.53 2.73
CA ILE A 43 -22.61 13.24 1.48
C ILE A 43 -22.09 14.22 0.45
N PRO A 44 -21.30 13.78 -0.53
CA PRO A 44 -20.71 14.70 -1.49
C PRO A 44 -21.81 15.33 -2.35
N ALA A 45 -21.94 16.63 -2.25
CA ALA A 45 -22.80 17.39 -3.15
C ALA A 45 -22.10 17.64 -4.49
N LYS A 46 -22.86 17.63 -5.58
CA LYS A 46 -22.35 18.01 -6.91
C LYS A 46 -22.17 19.52 -7.06
N SER A 47 -22.80 20.31 -6.22
CA SER A 47 -22.73 21.77 -6.21
C SER A 47 -22.65 22.30 -4.79
N ALA A 48 -21.94 23.40 -4.59
CA ALA A 48 -21.95 24.18 -3.38
C ALA A 48 -22.92 25.36 -3.57
N ASN A 49 -23.88 25.47 -2.68
CA ASN A 49 -24.90 26.50 -2.71
C ASN A 49 -24.67 27.47 -1.55
N PHE A 50 -24.70 28.76 -1.83
CA PHE A 50 -24.60 29.80 -0.83
C PHE A 50 -25.42 31.00 -1.24
N THR A 51 -25.77 31.85 -0.28
CA THR A 51 -26.58 33.05 -0.52
C THR A 51 -25.77 34.30 -0.23
N ILE A 52 -25.64 35.18 -1.20
CA ILE A 52 -25.05 36.50 -1.03
C ILE A 52 -26.17 37.40 -0.49
N ARG A 53 -25.94 38.02 0.66
CA ARG A 53 -26.91 38.92 1.32
C ARG A 53 -26.43 40.36 1.25
N PHE A 54 -27.38 41.28 1.07
CA PHE A 54 -27.14 42.71 1.00
C PHE A 54 -27.91 43.43 2.10
N LYS A 55 -27.43 44.61 2.49
CA LYS A 55 -28.14 45.50 3.44
C LYS A 55 -29.40 46.09 2.84
N SER A 56 -29.41 46.38 1.54
CA SER A 56 -30.51 46.91 0.77
C SER A 56 -30.70 46.17 -0.55
N PRO A 57 -31.84 46.29 -1.24
CA PRO A 57 -32.03 45.73 -2.58
C PRO A 57 -30.88 46.14 -3.52
N PHE A 58 -30.31 45.21 -4.23
CA PHE A 58 -29.10 45.42 -5.02
C PHE A 58 -29.27 44.93 -6.46
N SER A 59 -29.01 45.81 -7.43
CA SER A 59 -29.09 45.54 -8.88
C SER A 59 -27.75 45.77 -9.59
N GLY A 60 -26.68 46.07 -8.86
CA GLY A 60 -25.36 46.34 -9.42
C GLY A 60 -24.61 45.10 -9.86
N GLY A 61 -23.40 45.29 -10.42
CA GLY A 61 -22.52 44.23 -10.84
C GLY A 61 -21.84 43.54 -9.67
N LEU A 62 -21.78 42.21 -9.71
CA LEU A 62 -21.08 41.35 -8.78
C LEU A 62 -20.09 40.49 -9.54
N THR A 63 -18.94 40.24 -8.95
CA THR A 63 -17.95 39.34 -9.53
C THR A 63 -17.44 38.39 -8.46
N LEU A 64 -17.45 37.09 -8.74
CA LEU A 64 -16.81 36.10 -7.95
C LEU A 64 -15.33 36.03 -8.34
N ILE A 65 -14.44 36.28 -7.39
CA ILE A 65 -13.01 36.34 -7.59
C ILE A 65 -12.28 35.26 -6.77
N ASP A 66 -11.14 34.79 -7.27
CA ASP A 66 -10.25 33.85 -6.60
C ASP A 66 -9.38 34.54 -5.52
N GLU A 67 -8.53 33.79 -4.86
CA GLU A 67 -7.57 34.30 -3.86
C GLU A 67 -6.65 35.38 -4.42
N LYS A 68 -6.38 35.34 -5.74
CA LYS A 68 -5.51 36.30 -6.45
C LYS A 68 -6.25 37.51 -6.98
N GLY A 69 -7.56 37.64 -6.69
CA GLY A 69 -8.37 38.74 -7.14
C GLY A 69 -8.85 38.67 -8.61
N ARG A 70 -8.68 37.52 -9.27
CA ARG A 70 -9.09 37.29 -10.64
C ARG A 70 -10.50 36.69 -10.68
N PRO A 71 -11.32 37.02 -11.70
CA PRO A 71 -12.60 36.34 -11.90
C PRO A 71 -12.42 34.82 -11.95
N LEU A 72 -13.36 34.07 -11.41
CA LEU A 72 -13.36 32.64 -11.47
C LEU A 72 -13.36 32.16 -12.92
N ASP A 73 -12.49 31.20 -13.21
CA ASP A 73 -12.33 30.61 -14.52
C ASP A 73 -13.55 29.75 -14.88
N SER A 74 -14.32 30.16 -15.88
CA SER A 74 -15.52 29.46 -16.34
C SER A 74 -15.27 28.07 -16.90
N SER A 75 -14.03 27.74 -17.28
CA SER A 75 -13.67 26.37 -17.67
C SER A 75 -13.59 25.40 -16.50
N LYS A 76 -13.34 25.92 -15.30
CA LYS A 76 -13.17 25.15 -14.06
C LYS A 76 -14.35 25.24 -13.11
N PHE A 77 -15.12 26.32 -13.20
CA PHE A 77 -16.25 26.62 -12.31
C PHE A 77 -17.51 26.91 -13.11
N PHE A 78 -18.51 26.07 -12.97
CA PHE A 78 -19.82 26.26 -13.54
C PHE A 78 -20.69 26.97 -12.50
N ILE A 79 -21.05 28.21 -12.78
CA ILE A 79 -21.78 29.08 -11.87
C ILE A 79 -23.22 29.16 -12.33
N SER A 80 -24.16 29.06 -11.41
CA SER A 80 -25.55 29.42 -11.64
C SER A 80 -26.02 30.40 -10.56
N VAL A 81 -26.82 31.39 -10.98
CA VAL A 81 -27.37 32.47 -10.13
C VAL A 81 -28.86 32.36 -10.20
N ASP A 82 -29.53 32.21 -9.06
CA ASP A 82 -31.00 32.03 -8.96
C ASP A 82 -31.51 30.93 -9.93
N GLY A 83 -30.74 29.85 -10.07
CA GLY A 83 -31.06 28.70 -10.93
C GLY A 83 -30.71 28.87 -12.41
N LYS A 84 -30.25 30.04 -12.86
CA LYS A 84 -29.86 30.29 -14.25
C LYS A 84 -28.33 30.23 -14.41
N PRO A 85 -27.80 29.65 -15.51
CA PRO A 85 -26.38 29.69 -15.80
C PRO A 85 -25.88 31.14 -15.87
N ALA A 86 -24.73 31.39 -15.23
CA ALA A 86 -24.14 32.73 -15.19
C ALA A 86 -22.58 32.60 -15.32
N SER A 87 -21.94 33.69 -15.72
CA SER A 87 -20.49 33.85 -15.67
C SER A 87 -20.05 34.24 -14.26
N ALA A 88 -18.71 34.31 -14.04
CA ALA A 88 -18.16 34.80 -12.78
C ALA A 88 -18.60 36.25 -12.44
N SER A 89 -18.99 37.04 -13.45
CA SER A 89 -19.53 38.36 -13.29
C SER A 89 -21.02 38.36 -13.68
N PHE A 90 -21.86 38.80 -12.79
CA PHE A 90 -23.33 38.87 -12.96
C PHE A 90 -23.92 40.09 -12.27
N LYS A 91 -25.17 40.40 -12.55
CA LYS A 91 -25.91 41.53 -11.91
C LYS A 91 -26.79 40.99 -10.79
N GLY A 92 -26.93 41.76 -9.74
CA GLY A 92 -27.97 41.54 -8.73
C GLY A 92 -29.37 41.63 -9.33
N ASN A 93 -30.32 40.95 -8.74
CA ASN A 93 -31.67 40.80 -9.21
C ASN A 93 -32.66 41.85 -8.60
N GLY A 94 -32.14 42.88 -7.92
CA GLY A 94 -32.97 43.88 -7.23
C GLY A 94 -33.52 43.41 -5.88
N THR A 95 -33.07 42.26 -5.38
CA THR A 95 -33.46 41.76 -4.06
C THR A 95 -32.34 41.95 -3.03
N ARG A 96 -32.64 41.63 -1.75
CA ARG A 96 -31.64 41.62 -0.67
C ARG A 96 -30.79 40.35 -0.61
N SER A 97 -31.05 39.39 -1.48
CA SER A 97 -30.31 38.13 -1.50
C SER A 97 -30.26 37.56 -2.91
N VAL A 98 -29.12 36.94 -3.24
CA VAL A 98 -28.88 36.24 -4.50
C VAL A 98 -28.34 34.85 -4.17
N ASN A 99 -28.99 33.83 -4.69
CA ASN A 99 -28.55 32.44 -4.50
C ASN A 99 -27.56 32.06 -5.59
N VAL A 100 -26.40 31.61 -5.17
CA VAL A 100 -25.34 31.20 -6.07
C VAL A 100 -25.05 29.71 -5.85
N SER A 101 -24.99 28.99 -6.95
CA SER A 101 -24.59 27.60 -6.98
C SER A 101 -23.30 27.42 -7.82
N ILE A 102 -22.31 26.79 -7.28
CA ILE A 102 -21.04 26.54 -7.97
C ILE A 102 -20.83 25.04 -8.09
N ARG A 103 -20.56 24.59 -9.30
CA ARG A 103 -20.05 23.21 -9.60
C ARG A 103 -18.63 23.33 -10.10
N CYS A 104 -17.81 22.35 -9.75
CA CYS A 104 -16.43 22.28 -10.22
C CYS A 104 -16.28 21.28 -11.35
N SER A 105 -15.36 21.58 -12.27
CA SER A 105 -14.90 20.60 -13.25
C SER A 105 -14.22 19.42 -12.54
N THR A 106 -14.32 18.21 -13.14
CA THR A 106 -13.63 17.01 -12.68
C THR A 106 -12.10 17.16 -12.69
N ASP A 107 -11.59 18.07 -13.50
CA ASP A 107 -10.15 18.33 -13.64
C ASP A 107 -9.58 19.25 -12.57
N LEU A 108 -10.45 19.88 -11.77
CA LEU A 108 -10.00 20.75 -10.70
C LEU A 108 -9.36 19.90 -9.60
N ARG A 109 -8.16 20.30 -9.16
CA ARG A 109 -7.47 19.69 -8.05
C ARG A 109 -8.28 19.86 -6.76
N ALA A 110 -8.43 18.77 -6.00
CA ALA A 110 -9.07 18.82 -4.69
C ALA A 110 -8.27 19.70 -3.72
N GLY A 111 -8.96 20.35 -2.82
CA GLY A 111 -8.39 21.22 -1.82
C GLY A 111 -9.35 22.35 -1.41
N ARG A 112 -8.92 23.08 -0.41
CA ARG A 112 -9.65 24.27 0.07
C ARG A 112 -9.43 25.44 -0.90
N LYS A 113 -10.50 26.14 -1.22
CA LYS A 113 -10.51 27.33 -2.09
C LYS A 113 -11.22 28.47 -1.38
N TYR A 114 -10.77 29.68 -1.66
CA TYR A 114 -11.39 30.90 -1.14
C TYR A 114 -11.99 31.65 -2.30
N ILE A 115 -13.26 31.99 -2.18
CA ILE A 115 -13.97 32.84 -3.13
C ILE A 115 -14.39 34.12 -2.43
N ARG A 116 -14.09 35.22 -3.04
CA ARG A 116 -14.55 36.54 -2.60
C ARG A 116 -15.60 37.05 -3.55
N VAL A 117 -16.55 37.81 -2.99
CA VAL A 117 -17.55 38.55 -3.77
C VAL A 117 -17.07 39.97 -3.86
N LYS A 118 -16.84 40.46 -5.08
CA LYS A 118 -16.50 41.86 -5.35
C LYS A 118 -17.72 42.60 -5.88
N GLY A 119 -18.01 43.78 -5.33
CA GLY A 119 -19.13 44.64 -5.70
C GLY A 119 -20.21 44.76 -4.61
N GLY A 120 -21.01 45.81 -4.66
CA GLY A 120 -22.26 46.00 -3.93
C GLY A 120 -22.25 46.03 -2.40
N GLY A 121 -21.10 45.96 -1.76
CA GLY A 121 -21.04 45.89 -0.29
C GLY A 121 -21.83 44.69 0.29
N PRO A 122 -21.65 43.44 -0.18
CA PRO A 122 -22.40 42.31 0.32
C PRO A 122 -22.06 42.03 1.79
N LEU A 123 -23.00 41.47 2.55
CA LEU A 123 -22.76 41.02 3.91
C LEU A 123 -21.85 39.81 3.96
N VAL A 124 -21.88 38.96 2.92
CA VAL A 124 -21.00 37.81 2.76
C VAL A 124 -19.94 38.12 1.70
N THR A 125 -18.71 38.35 2.12
CA THR A 125 -17.60 38.72 1.23
C THR A 125 -16.62 37.60 0.97
N HIS A 126 -16.58 36.60 1.84
CA HIS A 126 -15.69 35.47 1.74
C HIS A 126 -16.45 34.16 1.87
N ILE A 127 -16.13 33.21 1.02
CA ILE A 127 -16.73 31.90 1.02
C ILE A 127 -15.63 30.89 0.95
N PHE A 128 -15.64 29.96 1.90
CA PHE A 128 -14.76 28.81 1.90
C PHE A 128 -15.49 27.65 1.23
N PHE A 129 -14.87 27.05 0.27
CA PHE A 129 -15.37 25.79 -0.25
C PHE A 129 -14.24 24.79 -0.44
N THR A 130 -14.58 23.53 -0.38
CA THR A 130 -13.64 22.45 -0.56
C THR A 130 -14.10 21.58 -1.71
N HIS A 131 -13.23 21.38 -2.67
CA HIS A 131 -13.45 20.46 -3.77
C HIS A 131 -12.86 19.10 -3.40
N HIS A 132 -13.64 18.05 -3.54
CA HIS A 132 -13.30 16.71 -3.12
C HIS A 132 -13.35 15.73 -4.27
N MET A 133 -12.49 14.74 -4.22
CA MET A 133 -12.61 13.50 -4.96
C MET A 133 -13.77 12.66 -4.40
N ASN A 134 -14.25 11.69 -5.20
CA ASN A 134 -15.21 10.69 -4.71
C ASN A 134 -14.68 10.09 -3.39
N PRO A 135 -15.45 10.12 -2.29
CA PRO A 135 -15.00 9.66 -0.98
C PRO A 135 -14.51 8.22 -0.98
N LEU A 136 -15.19 7.32 -1.71
CA LEU A 136 -14.79 5.93 -1.82
C LEU A 136 -13.41 5.78 -2.48
N LEU A 137 -13.17 6.50 -3.59
CA LEU A 137 -11.88 6.47 -4.26
C LEU A 137 -10.78 7.12 -3.43
N TYR A 138 -11.10 8.19 -2.71
CA TYR A 138 -10.18 8.85 -1.79
C TYR A 138 -9.72 7.91 -0.67
N TRP A 139 -10.65 7.29 0.04
CA TRP A 139 -10.33 6.35 1.10
C TRP A 139 -9.65 5.10 0.60
N LEU A 140 -10.07 4.57 -0.57
CA LEU A 140 -9.44 3.42 -1.19
C LEU A 140 -7.98 3.69 -1.55
N SER A 141 -7.67 4.86 -2.09
CA SER A 141 -6.29 5.23 -2.44
C SER A 141 -5.38 5.31 -1.21
N TRP A 142 -5.87 5.85 -0.09
CA TRP A 142 -5.14 5.87 1.18
C TRP A 142 -4.97 4.48 1.79
N LEU A 143 -6.00 3.65 1.72
CA LEU A 143 -5.93 2.25 2.17
C LEU A 143 -4.88 1.48 1.39
N LEU A 144 -4.87 1.61 0.07
CA LEU A 144 -3.87 0.95 -0.79
C LEU A 144 -2.45 1.47 -0.53
N SER A 145 -2.30 2.77 -0.28
CA SER A 145 -1.01 3.35 0.12
C SER A 145 -0.51 2.75 1.44
N ALA A 146 -1.37 2.69 2.46
CA ALA A 146 -1.05 2.11 3.76
C ALA A 146 -0.68 0.62 3.63
N LEU A 147 -1.47 -0.15 2.88
CA LEU A 147 -1.21 -1.57 2.63
C LEU A 147 0.15 -1.78 1.94
N SER A 148 0.49 -0.95 0.95
CA SER A 148 1.76 -1.02 0.24
C SER A 148 2.94 -0.74 1.18
N VAL A 149 2.82 0.23 2.08
CA VAL A 149 3.84 0.52 3.10
C VAL A 149 3.99 -0.64 4.09
N VAL A 150 2.88 -1.20 4.57
CA VAL A 150 2.89 -2.37 5.47
C VAL A 150 3.57 -3.57 4.80
N CYS A 151 3.24 -3.84 3.53
CA CYS A 151 3.90 -4.90 2.76
C CYS A 151 5.41 -4.65 2.63
N LEU A 152 5.83 -3.41 2.38
CA LEU A 152 7.23 -3.06 2.29
C LEU A 152 7.97 -3.32 3.61
N ILE A 153 7.42 -2.85 4.73
CA ILE A 153 7.97 -3.07 6.08
C ILE A 153 8.06 -4.57 6.37
N TRP A 154 7.01 -5.33 6.04
CA TRP A 154 7.01 -6.78 6.18
C TRP A 154 8.16 -7.43 5.42
N TYR A 155 8.31 -7.16 4.13
CA TYR A 155 9.30 -7.82 3.29
C TYR A 155 10.75 -7.41 3.60
N VAL A 156 10.99 -6.15 3.94
CA VAL A 156 12.35 -5.64 4.19
C VAL A 156 12.82 -5.96 5.61
N GLY A 157 11.97 -5.74 6.60
CA GLY A 157 12.31 -5.85 8.02
C GLY A 157 11.78 -7.12 8.67
N VAL A 158 10.47 -7.14 8.94
CA VAL A 158 9.83 -8.08 9.86
C VAL A 158 9.98 -9.53 9.42
N ARG A 159 9.77 -9.80 8.14
CA ARG A 159 9.87 -11.17 7.60
C ARG A 159 11.23 -11.81 7.83
N ARG A 160 12.31 -11.05 7.66
CA ARG A 160 13.67 -11.58 7.84
C ARG A 160 14.03 -11.84 9.30
N TYR A 161 13.39 -11.10 10.20
CA TYR A 161 13.56 -11.27 11.63
C TYR A 161 12.79 -12.50 12.14
N ILE A 162 11.51 -12.62 11.78
CA ILE A 162 10.66 -13.73 12.23
C ILE A 162 10.98 -15.03 11.49
N TYR A 163 11.23 -14.96 10.19
CA TYR A 163 11.53 -16.11 9.33
C TYR A 163 12.95 -15.99 8.74
N PRO A 164 13.99 -16.30 9.52
CA PRO A 164 15.37 -16.25 9.04
C PRO A 164 15.55 -17.17 7.84
N GLN A 165 16.33 -16.72 6.88
CA GLN A 165 16.62 -17.46 5.65
C GLN A 165 18.09 -17.83 5.59
N PHE A 166 18.39 -18.95 4.94
CA PHE A 166 19.76 -19.30 4.64
C PHE A 166 20.41 -18.22 3.78
N LYS A 167 21.57 -17.75 4.20
CA LYS A 167 22.48 -16.97 3.36
C LYS A 167 23.07 -17.89 2.29
N THR A 168 24.16 -17.51 1.66
CA THR A 168 24.89 -18.35 0.70
C THR A 168 25.51 -19.58 1.39
N VAL A 169 24.73 -20.63 1.58
CA VAL A 169 25.19 -21.89 2.15
C VAL A 169 24.77 -23.00 1.20
N ASN A 170 25.78 -23.74 0.72
CA ASN A 170 25.58 -25.01 0.03
C ASN A 170 26.10 -26.10 0.95
N LYS A 171 25.36 -27.15 1.08
CA LYS A 171 25.81 -28.35 1.81
C LYS A 171 25.74 -29.57 0.90
N MET A 172 26.69 -30.42 1.00
CA MET A 172 26.74 -31.69 0.31
C MET A 172 26.47 -32.80 1.31
N LEU A 173 25.50 -33.63 1.00
CA LEU A 173 25.18 -34.82 1.78
C LEU A 173 25.77 -36.02 1.05
N ASN A 174 26.79 -36.63 1.65
CA ASN A 174 27.39 -37.86 1.16
C ASN A 174 26.68 -39.05 1.83
N ILE A 175 26.00 -39.83 1.04
CA ILE A 175 25.18 -40.96 1.47
C ILE A 175 25.82 -42.22 0.88
N PRO A 176 26.28 -43.17 1.68
CA PRO A 176 26.88 -44.40 1.17
C PRO A 176 25.94 -45.15 0.22
N GLY A 177 26.45 -45.57 -0.91
CA GLY A 177 25.66 -46.27 -1.94
C GLY A 177 24.86 -45.34 -2.88
N TYR A 178 24.92 -44.00 -2.71
CA TYR A 178 24.24 -43.05 -3.54
C TYR A 178 25.15 -41.93 -4.01
N ALA A 179 24.74 -41.24 -5.08
CA ALA A 179 25.45 -40.05 -5.53
C ALA A 179 25.30 -38.90 -4.51
N PRO A 180 26.33 -38.07 -4.33
CA PRO A 180 26.28 -36.97 -3.38
C PRO A 180 25.10 -35.97 -3.68
N LEU A 181 24.30 -35.68 -2.66
CA LEU A 181 23.18 -34.74 -2.79
C LEU A 181 23.62 -33.30 -2.48
N VAL A 182 23.76 -32.48 -3.50
CA VAL A 182 24.08 -31.06 -3.31
C VAL A 182 22.81 -30.26 -3.02
N VAL A 183 22.75 -29.62 -1.87
CA VAL A 183 21.62 -28.80 -1.41
C VAL A 183 22.02 -27.34 -1.40
N LYS A 184 21.57 -26.59 -2.40
CA LYS A 184 21.72 -25.13 -2.50
C LYS A 184 20.65 -24.45 -1.64
N MET A 185 20.98 -24.05 -0.41
CA MET A 185 20.01 -23.58 0.59
C MET A 185 19.70 -22.07 0.48
N SER A 186 20.48 -21.33 -0.30
CA SER A 186 20.38 -19.86 -0.36
C SER A 186 18.94 -19.35 -0.55
N GLY A 187 18.47 -18.54 0.40
CA GLY A 187 17.19 -17.87 0.37
C GLY A 187 16.00 -18.70 0.82
N ALA A 188 16.18 -20.00 1.11
CA ALA A 188 15.14 -20.80 1.73
C ALA A 188 15.03 -20.50 3.23
N ARG A 189 13.82 -20.53 3.79
CA ARG A 189 13.60 -20.45 5.25
C ARG A 189 13.86 -21.79 5.93
N MET A 190 13.64 -22.86 5.20
CA MET A 190 13.96 -24.22 5.64
C MET A 190 14.16 -25.13 4.43
N VAL A 191 14.85 -26.23 4.64
CA VAL A 191 15.03 -27.28 3.64
C VAL A 191 14.46 -28.55 4.22
N VAL A 192 13.62 -29.23 3.47
CA VAL A 192 13.04 -30.54 3.82
C VAL A 192 13.59 -31.58 2.86
N ILE A 193 14.18 -32.64 3.41
CA ILE A 193 14.69 -33.74 2.64
C ILE A 193 13.89 -34.99 3.06
N SER A 194 13.26 -35.65 2.10
CA SER A 194 12.43 -36.84 2.34
C SER A 194 12.41 -37.76 1.10
N ASP A 195 11.85 -38.94 1.24
CA ASP A 195 11.56 -39.84 0.14
C ASP A 195 10.43 -39.36 -0.78
N LYS A 196 9.51 -38.53 -0.24
CA LYS A 196 8.31 -38.07 -0.94
C LYS A 196 8.47 -36.65 -1.44
N SER A 197 8.02 -36.42 -2.68
CA SER A 197 7.96 -35.07 -3.23
C SER A 197 6.84 -34.28 -2.56
N GLN A 198 7.20 -33.11 -2.05
CA GLN A 198 6.27 -32.15 -1.46
C GLN A 198 6.44 -30.80 -2.13
N LYS A 199 5.37 -30.00 -2.12
CA LYS A 199 5.41 -28.61 -2.64
C LYS A 199 4.94 -27.65 -1.55
N ASP A 200 5.61 -26.52 -1.46
CA ASP A 200 5.17 -25.45 -0.57
C ASP A 200 3.93 -24.74 -1.14
N SER A 201 3.06 -24.29 -0.26
CA SER A 201 1.96 -23.41 -0.66
C SER A 201 2.50 -22.07 -1.14
N PHE A 202 1.98 -21.56 -2.24
CA PHE A 202 2.33 -20.24 -2.78
C PHE A 202 2.22 -19.15 -1.71
N TRP A 203 1.13 -19.13 -0.94
CA TRP A 203 0.91 -18.14 0.12
C TRP A 203 1.90 -18.27 1.27
N ASN A 204 2.24 -19.49 1.67
CA ASN A 204 3.28 -19.71 2.68
C ASN A 204 4.65 -19.23 2.20
N ALA A 205 5.02 -19.55 0.96
CA ALA A 205 6.26 -19.09 0.35
C ALA A 205 6.31 -17.56 0.24
N LEU A 206 5.18 -16.93 -0.10
CA LEU A 206 5.03 -15.48 -0.21
C LEU A 206 5.21 -14.81 1.17
N ILE A 207 4.46 -15.22 2.17
CA ILE A 207 4.43 -14.58 3.49
C ILE A 207 5.67 -14.94 4.31
N LYS A 208 5.97 -16.22 4.47
CA LYS A 208 7.02 -16.72 5.38
C LYS A 208 8.38 -16.92 4.72
N GLY A 209 8.40 -17.11 3.41
CA GLY A 209 9.59 -17.44 2.63
C GLY A 209 9.57 -18.88 2.11
N PRO A 210 10.30 -19.14 1.02
CA PRO A 210 10.24 -20.44 0.34
C PRO A 210 10.82 -21.57 1.19
N VAL A 211 10.21 -22.73 1.08
CA VAL A 211 10.72 -24.01 1.56
C VAL A 211 11.36 -24.74 0.38
N LEU A 212 12.53 -25.25 0.56
CA LEU A 212 13.19 -26.08 -0.44
C LEU A 212 12.92 -27.55 -0.09
N TYR A 213 12.21 -28.24 -0.95
CA TYR A 213 12.02 -29.69 -0.85
C TYR A 213 13.03 -30.40 -1.75
N LYS A 214 13.67 -31.41 -1.20
CA LYS A 214 14.57 -32.32 -1.91
C LYS A 214 14.15 -33.75 -1.64
N THR A 215 14.01 -34.53 -2.70
CA THR A 215 13.65 -35.93 -2.61
C THR A 215 14.92 -36.79 -2.73
N HIS A 216 15.06 -37.76 -1.85
CA HIS A 216 16.11 -38.73 -1.92
C HIS A 216 15.69 -40.05 -1.26
N PRO A 217 15.82 -41.19 -1.93
CA PRO A 217 15.28 -42.49 -1.47
C PRO A 217 15.88 -43.02 -0.17
N ALA A 218 17.08 -42.57 0.21
CA ALA A 218 17.71 -42.96 1.46
C ALA A 218 17.03 -42.36 2.72
N PHE A 219 16.12 -41.43 2.59
CA PHE A 219 15.47 -40.80 3.74
C PHE A 219 14.05 -41.33 3.94
N HIS A 220 13.87 -42.27 4.83
CA HIS A 220 12.56 -42.88 5.15
C HIS A 220 11.67 -41.96 6.01
N ALA A 221 12.22 -40.92 6.59
CA ALA A 221 11.46 -39.89 7.29
C ALA A 221 12.03 -38.51 6.95
N PRO A 222 11.20 -37.45 7.01
CA PRO A 222 11.64 -36.11 6.64
C PRO A 222 12.68 -35.56 7.64
N ILE A 223 13.76 -35.03 7.10
CA ILE A 223 14.74 -34.24 7.84
C ILE A 223 14.58 -32.78 7.45
N THR A 224 14.42 -31.91 8.42
CA THR A 224 14.23 -30.48 8.20
C THR A 224 15.42 -29.68 8.70
N LEU A 225 15.98 -28.84 7.85
CA LEU A 225 17.11 -27.97 8.15
C LEU A 225 16.61 -26.52 8.30
N PHE A 226 16.99 -25.86 9.39
CA PHE A 226 16.65 -24.48 9.69
C PHE A 226 17.90 -23.61 9.85
N PRO A 227 17.89 -22.36 9.36
CA PRO A 227 19.00 -21.43 9.59
C PRO A 227 19.06 -20.98 11.05
N ARG A 228 20.24 -20.96 11.63
CA ARG A 228 20.53 -20.39 12.95
C ARG A 228 21.73 -19.45 12.86
N LYS A 229 21.88 -18.57 13.86
CA LYS A 229 23.04 -17.64 13.91
C LYS A 229 24.38 -18.37 13.88
N LYS A 230 24.48 -19.47 14.62
CA LYS A 230 25.75 -20.27 14.78
C LYS A 230 25.82 -21.52 13.88
N GLY A 231 24.82 -21.77 13.01
CA GLY A 231 24.85 -22.97 12.18
C GLY A 231 23.52 -23.33 11.55
N ILE A 232 23.31 -24.61 11.32
CA ILE A 232 22.11 -25.20 10.75
C ILE A 232 21.48 -26.12 11.79
N LEU A 233 20.29 -25.79 12.26
CA LEU A 233 19.53 -26.63 13.17
C LEU A 233 18.89 -27.77 12.36
N VAL A 234 19.14 -29.01 12.75
CA VAL A 234 18.48 -30.17 12.17
C VAL A 234 17.34 -30.59 13.07
N LYS A 235 16.15 -30.73 12.50
CA LYS A 235 15.00 -31.39 13.11
C LYS A 235 14.72 -32.67 12.33
N ALA A 236 14.77 -33.77 13.01
CA ALA A 236 14.48 -35.10 12.48
C ALA A 236 13.67 -35.87 13.53
N ASP A 237 13.06 -36.95 13.10
CA ASP A 237 12.49 -37.92 14.04
C ASP A 237 13.64 -38.65 14.74
N PHE A 238 13.84 -38.39 16.02
CA PHE A 238 14.91 -38.95 16.83
C PHE A 238 14.78 -40.45 17.06
N SER A 239 13.64 -41.05 16.80
CA SER A 239 13.49 -42.50 16.78
C SER A 239 14.14 -43.15 15.56
N LYS A 240 14.35 -42.39 14.49
CA LYS A 240 14.86 -42.83 13.18
C LYS A 240 16.26 -42.30 12.88
N TYR A 241 16.58 -41.10 13.35
CA TYR A 241 17.87 -40.46 13.05
C TYR A 241 18.54 -39.92 14.29
N ARG A 242 19.83 -40.17 14.42
CA ARG A 242 20.68 -39.57 15.43
C ARG A 242 21.59 -38.53 14.77
N VAL A 243 21.52 -37.32 15.24
CA VAL A 243 22.35 -36.19 14.76
C VAL A 243 23.47 -35.99 15.79
N LEU A 244 24.73 -36.20 15.41
CA LEU A 244 25.87 -36.18 16.35
C LEU A 244 26.16 -34.74 16.84
N VAL A 245 26.07 -33.75 15.94
CA VAL A 245 26.29 -32.36 16.27
C VAL A 245 25.10 -31.50 15.79
N ASN A 246 24.38 -30.89 16.72
CA ASN A 246 23.23 -30.04 16.42
C ASN A 246 23.25 -28.76 17.28
N PRO A 247 23.37 -27.55 16.70
CA PRO A 247 23.32 -27.25 15.25
C PRO A 247 24.61 -27.61 14.50
N ILE A 248 24.44 -28.02 13.25
CA ILE A 248 25.56 -28.27 12.33
C ILE A 248 26.33 -26.99 12.08
N PRO A 249 27.65 -26.93 12.21
CA PRO A 249 28.42 -25.73 11.94
C PRO A 249 28.28 -25.31 10.45
N ARG A 250 28.42 -24.02 10.16
CA ARG A 250 28.37 -23.54 8.77
C ARG A 250 29.52 -24.06 7.92
N ILE A 251 30.68 -24.17 8.52
CA ILE A 251 31.90 -24.72 7.94
C ILE A 251 32.26 -25.95 8.75
N GLY A 252 32.47 -27.06 8.08
CA GLY A 252 32.77 -28.33 8.71
C GLY A 252 31.74 -29.41 8.38
N ALA A 253 32.07 -30.62 8.69
CA ALA A 253 31.26 -31.82 8.46
C ALA A 253 30.52 -32.22 9.75
N CYS A 254 29.33 -32.78 9.57
CA CYS A 254 28.55 -33.39 10.63
C CYS A 254 27.98 -34.71 10.14
N GLU A 255 27.70 -35.61 11.06
CA GLU A 255 27.19 -36.94 10.76
C GLU A 255 25.73 -37.04 11.26
N ILE A 256 24.89 -37.59 10.40
CA ILE A 256 23.54 -38.02 10.70
C ILE A 256 23.49 -39.53 10.53
N ILE A 257 23.12 -40.24 11.55
CA ILE A 257 23.07 -41.72 11.53
C ILE A 257 21.59 -42.10 11.40
N ASP A 258 21.28 -42.87 10.36
CA ASP A 258 19.98 -43.55 10.25
C ASP A 258 20.05 -44.81 11.16
N ILE A 259 19.23 -44.81 12.20
CA ILE A 259 19.23 -45.86 13.22
C ILE A 259 18.73 -47.18 12.64
N ASN A 260 17.75 -47.12 11.74
CA ASN A 260 17.09 -48.32 11.20
C ASN A 260 17.98 -49.05 10.18
N ASN A 261 18.72 -48.28 9.37
CA ASN A 261 19.53 -48.84 8.29
C ASN A 261 21.04 -48.84 8.61
N ASN A 262 21.43 -48.36 9.80
CA ASN A 262 22.79 -48.12 10.22
C ASN A 262 23.62 -47.33 9.17
N LEU A 263 22.95 -46.39 8.49
CA LEU A 263 23.52 -45.63 7.40
C LEU A 263 24.10 -44.33 7.94
N LYS A 264 25.36 -44.07 7.69
CA LYS A 264 26.07 -42.88 8.12
C LYS A 264 26.05 -41.82 7.01
N ILE A 265 25.28 -40.74 7.18
CA ILE A 265 25.17 -39.64 6.24
C ILE A 265 26.10 -38.51 6.68
N THR A 266 27.08 -38.17 5.87
CA THR A 266 28.00 -37.08 6.17
C THR A 266 27.49 -35.79 5.50
N VAL A 267 27.34 -34.73 6.29
CA VAL A 267 26.94 -33.39 5.83
C VAL A 267 28.15 -32.46 5.87
N SER A 268 28.67 -32.07 4.72
CA SER A 268 29.87 -31.23 4.58
C SER A 268 29.58 -29.86 3.94
#